data_7afbfdc127a1615db9e41d860c58634c
#
_entry.id   7afbfdc127a1615db9e41d860c58634c
#
_cell.length_a   1.000
_cell.length_b   1.000
_cell.length_c   1.000
_cell.angle_alpha   90.00
_cell.angle_beta   90.00
_cell.angle_gamma   90.00
#
_symmetry.space_group_name_H-M   'P 1'
#
loop_
_entity.id
_entity.type
_entity.pdbx_description
1 polymer ?
#
loop_
_entity_poly.entity_id
_entity_poly.type
_entity_poly.pdbx_seq_one_letter_code
_entity_poly.pdbx_strand_id
1 'polypeptide(L)'
;MKTLSKSRFVSGIQCDKKIWFDFYRKDLKLPTDDQTQTVFDLGHRIGILAQEMFPNGKDATPENYSDLKPSIENSKKWISEKVETIYEATFSAKNAFCMLDILHRNGDEVWAIEVKSSTSVKDYHFTDASLQYFVMKNAGFAPDRFFMMYINNQYVKQGELTSEIFTLTDITEQVLANQEWVEENLDRLSKMLEIEQEPVAEIGGHCSSPFGCDYAHHCWKHIPENSVFELRAGRNKPWNLYEQNILRIEEIPVDFPLTHFQNLQRNGLKNDETYMDQFAIKNIISRWEFPLYFFDFETIFPAIPVLDVTRPYQQVPFQYSLHILEEDGKLTHKEFLANPEDFSNGENPLKQMVEKFKKDFGDKGNIVTYNQSFEILRLKELAQRFPEDADFLYSLVERVVDLLPVFQGGYCYFPAMKNSASIKAVLPAIAPDFTYENLEVQDGGAASSLFYQSIENGNFTDENLRENLLKYCERDTLAMVIIYQFLVKKIS
;
A
#
# COMPACT_ATOMS: atom_id res chain seq x y z
N MET A 1 -29.96 20.55 8.11
CA MET A 1 -29.13 19.70 8.99
C MET A 1 -28.14 18.95 8.12
N LYS A 2 -26.86 18.85 8.50
CA LYS A 2 -25.82 18.17 7.72
C LYS A 2 -25.91 16.67 7.99
N THR A 3 -26.02 15.89 6.93
CA THR A 3 -26.13 14.42 7.04
C THR A 3 -24.78 13.75 6.91
N LEU A 4 -24.47 12.80 7.79
CA LEU A 4 -23.20 12.08 7.84
C LEU A 4 -23.29 10.73 7.13
N SER A 5 -22.41 10.50 6.17
CA SER A 5 -22.16 9.15 5.64
C SER A 5 -21.24 8.37 6.58
N LYS A 6 -21.11 7.05 6.36
CA LYS A 6 -20.16 6.21 7.10
C LYS A 6 -18.74 6.76 7.07
N SER A 7 -18.24 7.16 5.90
CA SER A 7 -16.89 7.73 5.76
C SER A 7 -16.72 9.08 6.49
N ARG A 8 -17.74 9.94 6.46
CA ARG A 8 -17.72 11.20 7.19
C ARG A 8 -17.78 11.02 8.70
N PHE A 9 -18.53 10.04 9.19
CA PHE A 9 -18.54 9.70 10.60
C PHE A 9 -17.14 9.25 11.06
N VAL A 10 -16.52 8.31 10.35
CA VAL A 10 -15.14 7.86 10.64
C VAL A 10 -14.16 9.04 10.58
N SER A 11 -14.29 9.94 9.59
CA SER A 11 -13.48 11.17 9.53
C SER A 11 -13.68 12.07 10.75
N GLY A 12 -14.92 12.20 11.25
CA GLY A 12 -15.24 12.97 12.46
C GLY A 12 -14.73 12.34 13.75
N ILE A 13 -14.70 11.01 13.81
CA ILE A 13 -14.07 10.28 14.92
C ILE A 13 -12.55 10.46 14.89
N GLN A 14 -11.95 10.50 13.70
CA GLN A 14 -10.53 10.74 13.53
C GLN A 14 -10.15 12.17 13.95
N CYS A 15 -10.89 13.19 13.50
CA CYS A 15 -10.60 14.60 13.78
C CYS A 15 -11.80 15.50 13.48
N ASP A 16 -12.20 16.31 14.46
CA ASP A 16 -13.29 17.29 14.32
C ASP A 16 -12.99 18.31 13.20
N LYS A 17 -11.74 18.75 13.07
CA LYS A 17 -11.30 19.68 12.03
C LYS A 17 -11.38 19.06 10.63
N LYS A 18 -11.04 17.78 10.48
CA LYS A 18 -11.11 17.06 9.20
C LYS A 18 -12.53 17.05 8.64
N ILE A 19 -13.50 16.63 9.46
CA ILE A 19 -14.90 16.60 9.01
C ILE A 19 -15.48 18.00 8.84
N TRP A 20 -15.08 18.98 9.66
CA TRP A 20 -15.49 20.36 9.50
C TRP A 20 -15.03 20.92 8.13
N PHE A 21 -13.79 20.65 7.73
CA PHE A 21 -13.27 21.02 6.40
C PHE A 21 -14.07 20.36 5.27
N ASP A 22 -14.50 19.11 5.42
CA ASP A 22 -15.34 18.42 4.42
C ASP A 22 -16.67 19.14 4.14
N PHE A 23 -17.14 19.96 5.05
CA PHE A 23 -18.37 20.72 4.89
C PHE A 23 -18.14 22.20 4.53
N TYR A 24 -17.13 22.83 5.10
CA TYR A 24 -16.97 24.28 5.02
C TYR A 24 -15.76 24.74 4.20
N ARG A 25 -14.75 23.90 4.03
CA ARG A 25 -13.50 24.24 3.35
C ARG A 25 -13.01 23.13 2.44
N LYS A 26 -13.89 22.62 1.59
CA LYS A 26 -13.53 21.62 0.58
C LYS A 26 -12.44 22.11 -0.39
N ASP A 27 -12.29 23.42 -0.53
CA ASP A 27 -11.24 24.06 -1.31
C ASP A 27 -9.82 23.71 -0.83
N LEU A 28 -9.68 23.32 0.43
CA LEU A 28 -8.41 22.90 1.01
C LEU A 28 -8.12 21.39 0.83
N LYS A 29 -9.06 20.60 0.29
CA LYS A 29 -8.86 19.19 0.10
C LYS A 29 -7.85 18.91 -1.02
N LEU A 30 -6.80 18.12 -0.74
CA LEU A 30 -5.93 17.65 -1.81
C LEU A 30 -6.67 16.72 -2.78
N PRO A 31 -6.35 16.77 -4.07
CA PRO A 31 -6.85 15.77 -5.01
C PRO A 31 -6.48 14.36 -4.56
N THR A 32 -7.35 13.41 -4.87
CA THR A 32 -7.02 11.98 -4.68
C THR A 32 -5.84 11.63 -5.58
N ASP A 33 -4.78 11.07 -5.03
CA ASP A 33 -3.67 10.57 -5.80
C ASP A 33 -3.99 9.23 -6.48
N ASP A 34 -3.18 8.85 -7.48
CA ASP A 34 -3.42 7.64 -8.28
C ASP A 34 -3.34 6.36 -7.45
N GLN A 35 -2.51 6.33 -6.39
CA GLN A 35 -2.43 5.18 -5.50
C GLN A 35 -3.70 5.02 -4.68
N THR A 36 -4.22 6.11 -4.13
CA THR A 36 -5.50 6.13 -3.40
C THR A 36 -6.66 5.76 -4.32
N GLN A 37 -6.67 6.24 -5.57
CA GLN A 37 -7.68 5.87 -6.55
C GLN A 37 -7.63 4.36 -6.85
N THR A 38 -6.46 3.79 -7.03
CA THR A 38 -6.27 2.33 -7.22
C THR A 38 -6.86 1.53 -6.05
N VAL A 39 -6.71 2.01 -4.82
CA VAL A 39 -7.31 1.36 -3.63
C VAL A 39 -8.84 1.42 -3.68
N PHE A 40 -9.43 2.53 -4.12
CA PHE A 40 -10.88 2.66 -4.26
C PHE A 40 -11.43 1.75 -5.36
N ASP A 41 -10.76 1.71 -6.50
CA ASP A 41 -11.14 0.83 -7.63
C ASP A 41 -11.07 -0.65 -7.23
N LEU A 42 -10.02 -1.03 -6.48
CA LEU A 42 -9.90 -2.36 -5.89
C LEU A 42 -11.05 -2.66 -4.92
N GLY A 43 -11.41 -1.71 -4.04
CA GLY A 43 -12.54 -1.85 -3.13
C GLY A 43 -13.85 -2.13 -3.86
N HIS A 44 -14.10 -1.38 -4.93
CA HIS A 44 -15.28 -1.57 -5.79
C HIS A 44 -15.29 -2.97 -6.45
N ARG A 45 -14.18 -3.42 -6.99
CA ARG A 45 -14.05 -4.75 -7.61
C ARG A 45 -14.28 -5.89 -6.62
N ILE A 46 -13.73 -5.76 -5.41
CA ILE A 46 -13.96 -6.74 -4.34
C ILE A 46 -15.44 -6.75 -3.92
N GLY A 47 -16.10 -5.58 -3.90
CA GLY A 47 -17.54 -5.49 -3.67
C GLY A 47 -18.35 -6.26 -4.72
N ILE A 48 -18.04 -6.08 -6.00
CA ILE A 48 -18.69 -6.83 -7.10
C ILE A 48 -18.46 -8.34 -6.95
N LEU A 49 -17.21 -8.76 -6.69
CA LEU A 49 -16.90 -10.18 -6.48
C LEU A 49 -17.65 -10.76 -5.28
N ALA A 50 -17.81 -9.99 -4.20
CA ALA A 50 -18.58 -10.41 -3.03
C ALA A 50 -20.07 -10.57 -3.36
N GLN A 51 -20.64 -9.68 -4.20
CA GLN A 51 -22.04 -9.80 -4.66
C GLN A 51 -22.27 -11.07 -5.49
N GLU A 52 -21.29 -11.53 -6.27
CA GLU A 52 -21.36 -12.78 -7.03
C GLU A 52 -21.51 -14.01 -6.12
N MET A 53 -21.05 -13.94 -4.86
CA MET A 53 -21.24 -15.02 -3.87
C MET A 53 -22.67 -15.08 -3.33
N PHE A 54 -23.48 -14.07 -3.57
CA PHE A 54 -24.89 -13.99 -3.19
C PHE A 54 -25.76 -13.69 -4.43
N PRO A 55 -25.83 -14.57 -5.41
CA PRO A 55 -26.41 -14.29 -6.72
C PRO A 55 -27.90 -13.95 -6.67
N ASN A 56 -28.40 -13.33 -7.74
CA ASN A 56 -29.79 -12.92 -7.92
C ASN A 56 -30.29 -11.83 -6.96
N GLY A 57 -29.39 -11.06 -6.35
CA GLY A 57 -29.75 -9.91 -5.53
C GLY A 57 -30.36 -8.77 -6.35
N LYS A 58 -31.13 -7.91 -5.67
CA LYS A 58 -31.59 -6.63 -6.22
C LYS A 58 -30.65 -5.52 -5.79
N ASP A 59 -30.21 -4.73 -6.76
CA ASP A 59 -29.26 -3.63 -6.54
C ASP A 59 -30.01 -2.33 -6.24
N ALA A 60 -29.77 -1.75 -5.04
CA ALA A 60 -30.31 -0.48 -4.58
C ALA A 60 -29.33 0.69 -4.76
N THR A 61 -28.24 0.51 -5.48
CA THR A 61 -27.27 1.58 -5.78
C THR A 61 -28.00 2.82 -6.32
N PRO A 62 -27.79 4.02 -5.75
CA PRO A 62 -28.44 5.20 -6.23
C PRO A 62 -27.89 5.62 -7.59
N GLU A 63 -28.78 5.93 -8.55
CA GLU A 63 -28.38 6.53 -9.83
C GLU A 63 -27.71 7.92 -9.62
N ASN A 64 -28.10 8.61 -8.57
CA ASN A 64 -27.55 9.90 -8.18
C ASN A 64 -27.32 9.95 -6.66
N TYR A 65 -26.05 9.99 -6.26
CA TYR A 65 -25.66 10.08 -4.84
C TYR A 65 -26.10 11.37 -4.12
N SER A 66 -26.60 12.36 -4.85
CA SER A 66 -27.21 13.57 -4.28
C SER A 66 -28.67 13.38 -3.90
N ASP A 67 -29.32 12.30 -4.39
CA ASP A 67 -30.71 11.94 -4.06
C ASP A 67 -30.83 10.46 -3.74
N LEU A 68 -30.77 10.15 -2.46
CA LEU A 68 -30.85 8.78 -1.93
C LEU A 68 -32.29 8.28 -1.75
N LYS A 69 -33.31 9.12 -1.98
CA LYS A 69 -34.72 8.74 -1.72
C LYS A 69 -35.17 7.52 -2.50
N PRO A 70 -34.88 7.39 -3.83
CA PRO A 70 -35.26 6.21 -4.58
C PRO A 70 -34.64 4.91 -4.02
N SER A 71 -33.37 4.95 -3.65
CA SER A 71 -32.63 3.81 -3.07
C SER A 71 -33.19 3.39 -1.71
N ILE A 72 -33.55 4.38 -0.86
CA ILE A 72 -34.19 4.14 0.45
C ILE A 72 -35.58 3.51 0.25
N GLU A 73 -36.37 3.99 -0.69
CA GLU A 73 -37.72 3.46 -0.99
C GLU A 73 -37.62 2.05 -1.56
N ASN A 74 -36.69 1.79 -2.49
CA ASN A 74 -36.42 0.45 -3.03
C ASN A 74 -35.98 -0.51 -1.92
N SER A 75 -35.04 -0.12 -1.07
CA SER A 75 -34.58 -0.94 0.06
C SER A 75 -35.75 -1.31 0.98
N LYS A 76 -36.57 -0.35 1.40
CA LYS A 76 -37.78 -0.61 2.24
C LYS A 76 -38.76 -1.53 1.57
N LYS A 77 -39.05 -1.31 0.29
CA LYS A 77 -39.97 -2.15 -0.50
C LYS A 77 -39.47 -3.58 -0.55
N TRP A 78 -38.23 -3.81 -0.95
CA TRP A 78 -37.67 -5.15 -1.12
C TRP A 78 -37.49 -5.90 0.20
N ILE A 79 -37.20 -5.20 1.30
CA ILE A 79 -37.23 -5.78 2.64
C ILE A 79 -38.64 -6.28 3.00
N SER A 80 -39.69 -5.48 2.72
CA SER A 80 -41.07 -5.85 3.00
C SER A 80 -41.56 -7.01 2.11
N GLU A 81 -41.05 -7.09 0.87
CA GLU A 81 -41.31 -8.19 -0.06
C GLU A 81 -40.47 -9.46 0.26
N LYS A 82 -39.62 -9.41 1.30
CA LYS A 82 -38.75 -10.50 1.72
C LYS A 82 -37.80 -10.96 0.60
N VAL A 83 -37.29 -10.01 -0.21
CA VAL A 83 -36.26 -10.31 -1.20
C VAL A 83 -35.04 -10.93 -0.51
N GLU A 84 -34.51 -12.01 -1.09
CA GLU A 84 -33.44 -12.81 -0.47
C GLU A 84 -32.15 -12.01 -0.29
N THR A 85 -31.73 -11.31 -1.33
CA THR A 85 -30.50 -10.49 -1.31
C THR A 85 -30.76 -9.09 -1.87
N ILE A 86 -30.26 -8.06 -1.18
CA ILE A 86 -30.29 -6.67 -1.62
C ILE A 86 -28.86 -6.14 -1.52
N TYR A 87 -28.31 -5.66 -2.64
CA TYR A 87 -27.02 -4.98 -2.67
C TYR A 87 -27.23 -3.49 -2.44
N GLU A 88 -26.24 -2.84 -1.83
CA GLU A 88 -26.22 -1.40 -1.53
C GLU A 88 -27.49 -0.92 -0.79
N ALA A 89 -28.01 -1.78 0.09
CA ALA A 89 -29.24 -1.48 0.82
C ALA A 89 -29.11 -0.16 1.60
N THR A 90 -29.92 0.84 1.22
CA THR A 90 -29.75 2.23 1.67
C THR A 90 -30.74 2.57 2.78
N PHE A 91 -30.22 3.14 3.87
CA PHE A 91 -30.98 3.58 5.04
C PHE A 91 -30.57 4.98 5.46
N SER A 92 -31.51 5.72 6.04
CA SER A 92 -31.24 7.05 6.61
C SER A 92 -32.08 7.29 7.86
N ALA A 93 -31.41 7.69 8.94
CA ALA A 93 -32.00 8.07 10.22
C ALA A 93 -31.05 8.93 11.03
N LYS A 94 -31.56 9.74 11.97
CA LYS A 94 -30.75 10.47 12.97
C LYS A 94 -29.59 11.29 12.36
N ASN A 95 -29.86 11.99 11.25
CA ASN A 95 -28.86 12.77 10.50
C ASN A 95 -27.67 11.97 9.94
N ALA A 96 -27.84 10.67 9.80
CA ALA A 96 -26.86 9.79 9.16
C ALA A 96 -27.53 8.93 8.10
N PHE A 97 -26.71 8.42 7.17
CA PHE A 97 -27.14 7.43 6.20
C PHE A 97 -26.05 6.38 5.97
N CYS A 98 -26.47 5.21 5.56
CA CYS A 98 -25.58 4.15 5.13
C CYS A 98 -26.10 3.47 3.87
N MET A 99 -25.20 2.93 3.10
CA MET A 99 -25.45 1.94 2.06
C MET A 99 -24.68 0.70 2.48
N LEU A 100 -25.40 -0.39 2.74
CA LEU A 100 -24.84 -1.64 3.18
C LEU A 100 -24.49 -2.48 1.96
N ASP A 101 -23.29 -2.99 1.86
CA ASP A 101 -22.82 -3.71 0.68
C ASP A 101 -23.76 -4.89 0.33
N ILE A 102 -24.13 -5.73 1.32
CA ILE A 102 -25.02 -6.88 1.09
C ILE A 102 -25.96 -7.07 2.29
N LEU A 103 -27.27 -7.06 2.04
CA LEU A 103 -28.29 -7.50 2.99
C LEU A 103 -28.85 -8.85 2.50
N HIS A 104 -28.65 -9.92 3.26
CA HIS A 104 -28.98 -11.28 2.83
C HIS A 104 -29.88 -11.99 3.84
N ARG A 105 -30.88 -12.76 3.36
CA ARG A 105 -31.70 -13.64 4.16
C ARG A 105 -31.16 -15.06 4.15
N ASN A 106 -30.68 -15.50 5.31
CA ASN A 106 -30.22 -16.86 5.51
C ASN A 106 -31.22 -17.62 6.37
N GLY A 107 -32.21 -18.30 5.74
CA GLY A 107 -33.33 -18.88 6.43
C GLY A 107 -34.21 -17.83 7.10
N ASP A 108 -34.37 -17.93 8.41
CA ASP A 108 -35.16 -16.99 9.20
C ASP A 108 -34.38 -15.76 9.66
N GLU A 109 -33.03 -15.77 9.57
CA GLU A 109 -32.16 -14.66 9.95
C GLU A 109 -31.92 -13.70 8.78
N VAL A 110 -31.77 -12.43 9.11
CA VAL A 110 -31.30 -11.39 8.16
C VAL A 110 -29.90 -10.96 8.54
N TRP A 111 -28.97 -11.14 7.62
CA TRP A 111 -27.56 -10.81 7.73
C TRP A 111 -27.26 -9.48 7.06
N ALA A 112 -26.64 -8.56 7.79
CA ALA A 112 -25.99 -7.39 7.23
C ALA A 112 -24.52 -7.74 7.02
N ILE A 113 -24.01 -7.55 5.81
CA ILE A 113 -22.65 -7.91 5.45
C ILE A 113 -21.96 -6.68 4.87
N GLU A 114 -20.90 -6.24 5.52
CA GLU A 114 -19.99 -5.19 5.03
C GLU A 114 -18.75 -5.84 4.46
N VAL A 115 -18.36 -5.44 3.25
CA VAL A 115 -17.25 -6.01 2.48
C VAL A 115 -16.02 -5.13 2.58
N LYS A 116 -14.85 -5.73 2.77
CA LYS A 116 -13.57 -5.01 2.83
C LYS A 116 -12.50 -5.72 2.01
N SER A 117 -11.70 -4.95 1.29
CA SER A 117 -10.53 -5.45 0.55
C SER A 117 -9.34 -5.82 1.45
N SER A 118 -9.38 -5.54 2.75
CA SER A 118 -8.35 -5.94 3.71
C SER A 118 -8.35 -7.45 3.95
N THR A 119 -7.28 -7.95 4.58
CA THR A 119 -7.13 -9.37 4.95
C THR A 119 -7.44 -9.65 6.43
N SER A 120 -7.94 -8.66 7.14
CA SER A 120 -8.35 -8.76 8.55
C SER A 120 -9.29 -7.63 8.93
N VAL A 121 -10.08 -7.83 9.98
CA VAL A 121 -10.89 -6.76 10.58
C VAL A 121 -9.98 -5.75 11.28
N LYS A 122 -10.27 -4.46 11.12
CA LYS A 122 -9.56 -3.32 11.72
C LYS A 122 -10.51 -2.56 12.66
N ASP A 123 -9.97 -1.81 13.63
CA ASP A 123 -10.78 -1.07 14.60
C ASP A 123 -11.79 -0.11 13.94
N TYR A 124 -11.37 0.60 12.91
CA TYR A 124 -12.27 1.52 12.18
C TYR A 124 -13.38 0.79 11.39
N HIS A 125 -13.24 -0.50 11.09
CA HIS A 125 -14.31 -1.29 10.50
C HIS A 125 -15.46 -1.49 11.50
N PHE A 126 -15.16 -1.67 12.81
CA PHE A 126 -16.20 -1.70 13.84
C PHE A 126 -16.92 -0.37 13.97
N THR A 127 -16.21 0.75 13.85
CA THR A 127 -16.80 2.10 13.83
C THR A 127 -17.79 2.25 12.68
N ASP A 128 -17.39 1.84 11.48
CA ASP A 128 -18.18 1.87 10.26
C ASP A 128 -19.44 0.99 10.40
N ALA A 129 -19.27 -0.28 10.75
CA ALA A 129 -20.36 -1.24 10.94
C ALA A 129 -21.33 -0.82 12.05
N SER A 130 -20.83 -0.26 13.16
CA SER A 130 -21.65 0.19 14.28
C SER A 130 -22.55 1.37 13.89
N LEU A 131 -22.05 2.31 13.08
CA LEU A 131 -22.88 3.38 12.53
C LEU A 131 -23.96 2.82 11.61
N GLN A 132 -23.60 1.90 10.73
CA GLN A 132 -24.57 1.31 9.79
C GLN A 132 -25.71 0.63 10.54
N TYR A 133 -25.41 -0.22 11.54
CA TYR A 133 -26.41 -0.85 12.37
C TYR A 133 -27.30 0.18 13.09
N PHE A 134 -26.70 1.24 13.65
CA PHE A 134 -27.42 2.33 14.31
C PHE A 134 -28.41 3.00 13.36
N VAL A 135 -27.99 3.31 12.16
CA VAL A 135 -28.83 3.95 11.13
C VAL A 135 -29.98 2.99 10.72
N MET A 136 -29.67 1.73 10.46
CA MET A 136 -30.65 0.72 10.08
C MET A 136 -31.72 0.55 11.17
N LYS A 137 -31.30 0.37 12.42
CA LYS A 137 -32.20 0.22 13.58
C LYS A 137 -33.13 1.43 13.76
N ASN A 138 -32.57 2.64 13.65
CA ASN A 138 -33.34 3.88 13.80
C ASN A 138 -34.20 4.18 12.54
N ALA A 139 -33.91 3.58 11.39
CA ALA A 139 -34.80 3.57 10.21
C ALA A 139 -35.94 2.55 10.29
N GLY A 140 -36.02 1.79 11.37
CA GLY A 140 -37.08 0.81 11.63
C GLY A 140 -36.77 -0.61 11.15
N PHE A 141 -35.49 -0.92 10.88
CA PHE A 141 -35.05 -2.24 10.47
C PHE A 141 -33.75 -2.61 11.18
N ALA A 142 -33.72 -3.69 11.94
CA ALA A 142 -32.53 -4.21 12.59
C ALA A 142 -32.22 -5.60 12.02
N PRO A 143 -30.99 -5.83 11.47
CA PRO A 143 -30.58 -7.16 11.07
C PRO A 143 -30.37 -8.04 12.31
N ASP A 144 -30.53 -9.36 12.14
CA ASP A 144 -30.30 -10.32 13.22
C ASP A 144 -28.80 -10.49 13.50
N ARG A 145 -27.98 -10.42 12.44
CA ARG A 145 -26.51 -10.50 12.53
C ARG A 145 -25.84 -9.47 11.66
N PHE A 146 -24.65 -9.09 12.07
CA PHE A 146 -23.77 -8.21 11.30
C PHE A 146 -22.42 -8.90 11.07
N PHE A 147 -22.05 -9.04 9.78
CA PHE A 147 -20.82 -9.69 9.37
C PHE A 147 -19.85 -8.72 8.72
N MET A 148 -18.56 -8.97 8.95
CA MET A 148 -17.48 -8.40 8.15
C MET A 148 -16.99 -9.47 7.18
N MET A 149 -17.09 -9.19 5.88
CA MET A 149 -16.57 -10.03 4.81
C MET A 149 -15.28 -9.42 4.26
N TYR A 150 -14.20 -10.16 4.28
CA TYR A 150 -12.89 -9.65 3.85
C TYR A 150 -12.07 -10.75 3.16
N ILE A 151 -10.99 -10.34 2.47
CA ILE A 151 -10.17 -11.25 1.66
C ILE A 151 -9.43 -12.26 2.55
N ASN A 152 -9.57 -13.55 2.21
CA ASN A 152 -8.84 -14.64 2.81
C ASN A 152 -7.46 -14.80 2.12
N ASN A 153 -6.41 -14.27 2.71
CA ASN A 153 -5.06 -14.39 2.14
C ASN A 153 -4.43 -15.79 2.28
N GLN A 154 -5.16 -16.76 2.84
CA GLN A 154 -4.77 -18.18 2.85
C GLN A 154 -5.42 -18.97 1.71
N TYR A 155 -6.41 -18.40 1.03
CA TYR A 155 -7.01 -19.00 -0.15
C TYR A 155 -5.96 -19.24 -1.23
N VAL A 156 -5.97 -20.43 -1.84
CA VAL A 156 -5.09 -20.77 -2.98
C VAL A 156 -5.97 -21.01 -4.19
N LYS A 157 -5.84 -20.17 -5.22
CA LYS A 157 -6.61 -20.30 -6.45
C LYS A 157 -6.31 -21.63 -7.15
N GLN A 158 -7.37 -22.36 -7.55
CA GLN A 158 -7.30 -23.57 -8.36
C GLN A 158 -8.47 -23.56 -9.36
N GLY A 159 -8.20 -23.12 -10.57
CA GLY A 159 -9.24 -22.93 -11.60
C GLY A 159 -10.13 -21.72 -11.30
N GLU A 160 -11.44 -21.89 -11.28
CA GLU A 160 -12.39 -20.81 -11.01
C GLU A 160 -12.31 -20.34 -9.55
N LEU A 161 -12.63 -19.06 -9.32
CA LEU A 161 -12.70 -18.51 -7.99
C LEU A 161 -13.90 -19.09 -7.21
N THR A 162 -13.67 -19.39 -5.94
CA THR A 162 -14.72 -19.89 -5.05
C THR A 162 -14.98 -18.91 -3.91
N SER A 163 -16.10 -19.08 -3.18
CA SER A 163 -16.42 -18.24 -2.02
C SER A 163 -15.37 -18.29 -0.91
N GLU A 164 -14.47 -19.28 -0.92
CA GLU A 164 -13.38 -19.41 0.05
C GLU A 164 -12.32 -18.29 -0.07
N ILE A 165 -12.36 -17.49 -1.18
CA ILE A 165 -11.56 -16.26 -1.30
C ILE A 165 -11.94 -15.22 -0.23
N PHE A 166 -13.10 -15.36 0.38
CA PHE A 166 -13.55 -14.51 1.47
C PHE A 166 -13.57 -15.23 2.81
N THR A 167 -13.33 -14.45 3.86
CA THR A 167 -13.62 -14.81 5.24
C THR A 167 -14.81 -13.99 5.71
N LEU A 168 -15.81 -14.65 6.31
CA LEU A 168 -16.98 -14.03 6.90
C LEU A 168 -16.87 -14.11 8.43
N THR A 169 -16.76 -12.98 9.11
CA THR A 169 -16.65 -12.91 10.58
C THR A 169 -17.86 -12.24 11.18
N ASP A 170 -18.53 -12.92 12.10
CA ASP A 170 -19.64 -12.34 12.88
C ASP A 170 -19.10 -11.31 13.87
N ILE A 171 -19.56 -10.07 13.75
CA ILE A 171 -19.18 -8.93 14.59
C ILE A 171 -20.38 -8.33 15.32
N THR A 172 -21.49 -9.07 15.39
CA THR A 172 -22.76 -8.59 15.94
C THR A 172 -22.62 -8.06 17.37
N GLU A 173 -21.92 -8.80 18.24
CA GLU A 173 -21.73 -8.41 19.64
C GLU A 173 -20.99 -7.06 19.76
N GLN A 174 -19.91 -6.87 18.99
CA GLN A 174 -19.12 -5.65 18.98
C GLN A 174 -19.92 -4.46 18.44
N VAL A 175 -20.69 -4.68 17.39
CA VAL A 175 -21.58 -3.67 16.80
C VAL A 175 -22.67 -3.25 17.78
N LEU A 176 -23.28 -4.20 18.49
CA LEU A 176 -24.31 -3.92 19.49
C LEU A 176 -23.74 -3.19 20.72
N ALA A 177 -22.55 -3.56 21.17
CA ALA A 177 -21.88 -2.92 22.30
C ALA A 177 -21.55 -1.44 22.04
N ASN A 178 -21.37 -1.05 20.77
CA ASN A 178 -20.98 0.31 20.38
C ASN A 178 -22.16 1.27 20.17
N GLN A 179 -23.43 0.86 20.35
CA GLN A 179 -24.57 1.68 19.93
C GLN A 179 -24.72 2.99 20.70
N GLU A 180 -24.51 2.99 22.00
CA GLU A 180 -24.53 4.20 22.84
C GLU A 180 -23.41 5.17 22.42
N TRP A 181 -22.20 4.65 22.22
CA TRP A 181 -21.07 5.42 21.73
C TRP A 181 -21.32 6.04 20.35
N VAL A 182 -21.99 5.35 19.44
CA VAL A 182 -22.37 5.89 18.12
C VAL A 182 -23.35 7.05 18.29
N GLU A 183 -24.39 6.90 19.13
CA GLU A 183 -25.37 7.94 19.35
C GLU A 183 -24.73 9.21 19.93
N GLU A 184 -23.91 9.08 20.97
CA GLU A 184 -23.19 10.19 21.59
C GLU A 184 -22.29 10.94 20.59
N ASN A 185 -21.55 10.18 19.74
CA ASN A 185 -20.66 10.79 18.77
C ASN A 185 -21.41 11.42 17.59
N LEU A 186 -22.53 10.86 17.14
CA LEU A 186 -23.39 11.49 16.13
C LEU A 186 -23.94 12.81 16.63
N ASP A 187 -24.41 12.85 17.88
CA ASP A 187 -24.92 14.08 18.51
C ASP A 187 -23.80 15.11 18.67
N ARG A 188 -22.62 14.69 19.12
CA ARG A 188 -21.44 15.56 19.27
C ARG A 188 -21.02 16.17 17.92
N LEU A 189 -20.88 15.33 16.89
CA LEU A 189 -20.49 15.79 15.55
C LEU A 189 -21.57 16.68 14.92
N SER A 190 -22.84 16.33 15.08
CA SER A 190 -23.95 17.17 14.58
C SER A 190 -23.94 18.58 15.18
N LYS A 191 -23.77 18.68 16.51
CA LYS A 191 -23.68 19.98 17.22
C LYS A 191 -22.42 20.76 16.79
N MET A 192 -21.27 20.10 16.69
CA MET A 192 -20.04 20.71 16.22
C MET A 192 -20.17 21.27 14.80
N LEU A 193 -20.84 20.56 13.91
CA LEU A 193 -21.05 20.98 12.53
C LEU A 193 -22.09 22.11 12.36
N GLU A 194 -22.85 22.47 13.41
CA GLU A 194 -23.68 23.70 13.40
C GLU A 194 -22.85 24.96 13.58
N ILE A 195 -21.63 24.84 14.11
CA ILE A 195 -20.71 25.96 14.36
C ILE A 195 -19.91 26.22 13.06
N GLU A 196 -20.01 27.46 12.55
CA GLU A 196 -19.28 27.86 11.34
C GLU A 196 -17.80 28.21 11.63
N GLN A 197 -17.44 28.39 12.87
CA GLN A 197 -16.06 28.65 13.27
C GLN A 197 -15.24 27.34 13.22
N GLU A 198 -14.05 27.43 12.63
CA GLU A 198 -13.09 26.31 12.57
C GLU A 198 -12.78 25.76 13.98
N PRO A 199 -12.99 24.46 14.23
CA PRO A 199 -12.67 23.86 15.52
C PRO A 199 -11.16 23.86 15.77
N VAL A 200 -10.76 24.04 17.03
CA VAL A 200 -9.35 23.93 17.43
C VAL A 200 -8.98 22.45 17.54
N ALA A 201 -7.98 22.05 16.77
CA ALA A 201 -7.38 20.71 16.89
C ALA A 201 -5.88 20.84 16.62
N GLU A 202 -5.09 20.34 17.55
CA GLU A 202 -3.64 20.27 17.40
C GLU A 202 -3.26 19.16 16.42
N ILE A 203 -2.08 19.27 15.78
CA ILE A 203 -1.54 18.16 14.99
C ILE A 203 -1.17 16.99 15.91
N GLY A 204 -1.30 15.75 15.39
CA GLY A 204 -1.07 14.56 16.22
C GLY A 204 -1.05 13.29 15.38
N GLY A 205 -0.88 12.15 16.04
CA GLY A 205 -0.89 10.82 15.40
C GLY A 205 -2.19 10.54 14.62
N HIS A 206 -3.30 11.15 15.04
CA HIS A 206 -4.58 11.07 14.35
C HIS A 206 -4.57 11.68 12.93
N CYS A 207 -3.58 12.54 12.60
CA CYS A 207 -3.45 13.08 11.26
C CYS A 207 -3.07 12.02 10.21
N SER A 208 -2.54 10.89 10.64
CA SER A 208 -2.12 9.77 9.77
C SER A 208 -2.82 8.44 10.08
N SER A 209 -3.61 8.35 11.17
CA SER A 209 -4.28 7.13 11.61
C SER A 209 -5.75 7.39 11.93
N PRO A 210 -6.70 6.53 11.49
CA PRO A 210 -6.50 5.30 10.70
C PRO A 210 -6.13 5.54 9.24
N PHE A 211 -6.35 6.77 8.70
CA PHE A 211 -6.02 7.17 7.34
C PHE A 211 -5.26 8.49 7.30
N GLY A 212 -4.47 8.71 6.26
CA GLY A 212 -3.88 10.01 5.98
C GLY A 212 -4.98 11.09 5.88
N CYS A 213 -4.65 12.30 6.32
CA CYS A 213 -5.59 13.41 6.29
C CYS A 213 -5.36 14.28 5.04
N ASP A 214 -6.37 14.41 4.17
CA ASP A 214 -6.32 15.21 2.94
C ASP A 214 -6.06 16.71 3.22
N TYR A 215 -6.20 17.14 4.47
CA TYR A 215 -5.99 18.52 4.95
C TYR A 215 -4.69 18.68 5.74
N ALA A 216 -3.85 17.65 5.82
CA ALA A 216 -2.63 17.69 6.63
C ALA A 216 -1.74 18.88 6.25
N HIS A 217 -1.55 19.17 4.95
CA HIS A 217 -0.75 20.29 4.44
C HIS A 217 -1.18 21.65 5.02
N HIS A 218 -2.48 21.84 5.30
CA HIS A 218 -2.99 23.05 5.93
C HIS A 218 -2.68 23.12 7.43
N CYS A 219 -2.89 22.02 8.13
CA CYS A 219 -2.66 21.98 9.58
C CYS A 219 -1.16 21.96 9.93
N TRP A 220 -0.35 21.33 9.10
CA TRP A 220 1.11 21.18 9.31
C TRP A 220 1.94 22.32 8.68
N LYS A 221 1.32 23.36 8.14
CA LYS A 221 2.02 24.47 7.45
C LYS A 221 3.06 25.20 8.30
N HIS A 222 3.00 25.08 9.63
CA HIS A 222 3.96 25.65 10.56
C HIS A 222 5.18 24.76 10.80
N ILE A 223 5.16 23.52 10.33
CA ILE A 223 6.27 22.58 10.42
C ILE A 223 7.22 22.87 9.25
N PRO A 224 8.50 23.19 9.52
CA PRO A 224 9.47 23.51 8.47
C PRO A 224 9.93 22.27 7.72
N GLU A 225 10.62 22.47 6.59
CA GLU A 225 11.45 21.43 5.98
C GLU A 225 12.59 21.02 6.91
N ASN A 226 13.06 19.78 6.78
CA ASN A 226 14.05 19.15 7.66
C ASN A 226 13.60 19.16 9.13
N SER A 227 12.30 19.00 9.33
CA SER A 227 11.72 18.99 10.66
C SER A 227 12.09 17.73 11.44
N VAL A 228 11.93 17.81 12.77
CA VAL A 228 12.12 16.65 13.65
C VAL A 228 11.22 15.45 13.28
N PHE A 229 10.11 15.67 12.57
CA PHE A 229 9.22 14.61 12.06
C PHE A 229 9.86 13.81 10.90
N GLU A 230 10.92 14.32 10.29
CA GLU A 230 11.73 13.63 9.30
C GLU A 230 12.89 12.82 9.91
N LEU A 231 12.98 12.71 11.23
CA LEU A 231 13.98 11.83 11.89
C LEU A 231 13.74 10.38 11.49
N ARG A 232 14.75 9.72 10.94
CA ARG A 232 14.68 8.31 10.59
C ARG A 232 14.31 7.45 11.79
N ALA A 233 13.25 6.63 11.66
CA ALA A 233 12.72 5.79 12.73
C ALA A 233 12.52 6.57 14.05
N GLY A 234 12.03 7.81 13.95
CA GLY A 234 11.91 8.76 15.07
C GLY A 234 11.00 8.26 16.20
N ARG A 235 9.97 7.46 15.89
CA ARG A 235 8.96 6.98 16.84
C ARG A 235 8.37 8.15 17.63
N ASN A 236 8.48 8.15 18.95
CA ASN A 236 7.96 9.22 19.82
C ASN A 236 8.90 10.44 19.96
N LYS A 237 10.15 10.34 19.47
CA LYS A 237 11.13 11.45 19.59
C LYS A 237 10.68 12.75 18.92
N PRO A 238 10.08 12.70 17.69
CA PRO A 238 9.56 13.91 17.05
C PRO A 238 8.55 14.66 17.93
N TRP A 239 7.62 13.95 18.54
CA TRP A 239 6.62 14.57 19.42
C TRP A 239 7.23 15.18 20.67
N ASN A 240 8.17 14.46 21.32
CA ASN A 240 8.89 14.99 22.48
C ASN A 240 9.68 16.26 22.16
N LEU A 241 10.23 16.37 20.95
CA LEU A 241 10.95 17.57 20.50
C LEU A 241 9.98 18.69 20.14
N TYR A 242 8.86 18.36 19.48
CA TYR A 242 7.81 19.30 19.12
C TYR A 242 7.21 19.97 20.38
N GLU A 243 6.93 19.21 21.44
CA GLU A 243 6.44 19.73 22.73
C GLU A 243 7.44 20.69 23.40
N GLN A 244 8.73 20.57 23.07
CA GLN A 244 9.79 21.47 23.52
C GLN A 244 10.02 22.65 22.57
N ASN A 245 9.17 22.84 21.54
CA ASN A 245 9.33 23.82 20.46
C ASN A 245 10.62 23.66 19.65
N ILE A 246 11.20 22.45 19.59
CA ILE A 246 12.31 22.12 18.72
C ILE A 246 11.69 21.54 17.43
N LEU A 247 11.75 22.32 16.36
CA LEU A 247 11.10 21.95 15.11
C LEU A 247 12.07 21.40 14.07
N ARG A 248 13.34 21.79 14.09
CA ARG A 248 14.34 21.43 13.10
C ARG A 248 15.32 20.39 13.63
N ILE A 249 15.74 19.46 12.77
CA ILE A 249 16.69 18.39 13.13
C ILE A 249 18.02 18.98 13.57
N GLU A 250 18.52 20.03 12.91
CA GLU A 250 19.79 20.68 13.23
C GLU A 250 19.80 21.43 14.59
N GLU A 251 18.59 21.70 15.14
CA GLU A 251 18.42 22.38 16.44
C GLU A 251 18.40 21.38 17.61
N ILE A 252 18.34 20.07 17.35
CA ILE A 252 18.26 19.04 18.39
C ILE A 252 19.50 19.11 19.27
N PRO A 253 19.37 19.23 20.61
CA PRO A 253 20.48 19.27 21.55
C PRO A 253 21.43 18.07 21.43
N VAL A 254 22.71 18.29 21.68
CA VAL A 254 23.75 17.26 21.55
C VAL A 254 23.55 16.09 22.52
N ASP A 255 23.00 16.38 23.69
CA ASP A 255 22.69 15.43 24.75
C ASP A 255 21.35 14.69 24.57
N PHE A 256 20.54 15.09 23.57
CA PHE A 256 19.31 14.35 23.23
C PHE A 256 19.63 12.96 22.67
N PRO A 257 18.96 11.88 23.13
CA PRO A 257 19.32 10.49 22.78
C PRO A 257 18.95 10.14 21.33
N LEU A 258 19.85 10.41 20.40
CA LEU A 258 19.75 10.04 18.99
C LEU A 258 20.47 8.72 18.71
N THR A 259 19.97 7.97 17.71
CA THR A 259 20.70 6.83 17.13
C THR A 259 21.88 7.33 16.29
N HIS A 260 22.79 6.44 15.90
CA HIS A 260 23.89 6.77 15.00
C HIS A 260 23.41 7.50 13.74
N PHE A 261 22.45 6.93 13.02
CA PHE A 261 21.91 7.54 11.81
C PHE A 261 21.23 8.90 12.06
N GLN A 262 20.48 9.05 13.16
CA GLN A 262 19.87 10.33 13.53
C GLN A 262 20.91 11.42 13.86
N ASN A 263 22.05 11.02 14.44
CA ASN A 263 23.16 11.93 14.64
C ASN A 263 23.80 12.36 13.31
N LEU A 264 23.92 11.43 12.34
CA LEU A 264 24.35 11.76 10.98
C LEU A 264 23.40 12.74 10.29
N GLN A 265 22.08 12.54 10.42
CA GLN A 265 21.08 13.50 9.91
C GLN A 265 21.28 14.89 10.52
N ARG A 266 21.35 14.97 11.86
CA ARG A 266 21.55 16.26 12.56
C ARG A 266 22.86 16.94 12.12
N ASN A 267 23.96 16.23 12.13
CA ASN A 267 25.27 16.78 11.80
C ASN A 267 25.37 17.16 10.31
N GLY A 268 24.82 16.31 9.42
CA GLY A 268 24.75 16.57 7.99
C GLY A 268 23.97 17.84 7.68
N LEU A 269 22.79 18.02 8.26
CA LEU A 269 21.96 19.22 8.08
C LEU A 269 22.62 20.48 8.68
N LYS A 270 23.29 20.33 9.83
CA LYS A 270 23.94 21.45 10.52
C LYS A 270 25.19 21.94 9.82
N ASN A 271 26.01 21.03 9.25
CA ASN A 271 27.35 21.31 8.80
C ASN A 271 27.55 21.04 7.29
N ASP A 272 26.49 20.56 6.59
CA ASP A 272 26.57 20.01 5.22
C ASP A 272 27.64 18.89 5.11
N GLU A 273 27.70 18.04 6.13
CA GLU A 273 28.75 17.04 6.30
C GLU A 273 28.32 15.68 5.76
N THR A 274 29.12 15.14 4.84
CA THR A 274 29.00 13.74 4.38
C THR A 274 29.78 12.83 5.31
N TYR A 275 29.22 11.70 5.67
CA TYR A 275 29.89 10.68 6.49
C TYR A 275 30.17 9.42 5.67
N MET A 276 31.37 8.87 5.82
CA MET A 276 31.77 7.61 5.18
C MET A 276 32.73 6.82 6.06
N ASP A 277 32.29 5.64 6.50
CA ASP A 277 33.13 4.64 7.16
C ASP A 277 33.72 3.68 6.12
N GLN A 278 34.89 4.06 5.57
CA GLN A 278 35.57 3.27 4.53
C GLN A 278 35.90 1.85 5.00
N PHE A 279 36.22 1.64 6.29
CA PHE A 279 36.54 0.33 6.82
C PHE A 279 35.31 -0.59 6.86
N ALA A 280 34.20 -0.09 7.37
CA ALA A 280 32.94 -0.85 7.39
C ALA A 280 32.45 -1.18 5.98
N ILE A 281 32.51 -0.21 5.05
CA ILE A 281 32.12 -0.42 3.64
C ILE A 281 33.01 -1.49 3.00
N LYS A 282 34.34 -1.37 3.18
CA LYS A 282 35.30 -2.35 2.66
C LYS A 282 35.00 -3.76 3.15
N ASN A 283 34.71 -3.93 4.45
CA ASN A 283 34.37 -5.24 5.02
C ASN A 283 33.09 -5.86 4.44
N ILE A 284 32.17 -5.04 3.94
CA ILE A 284 30.95 -5.52 3.29
C ILE A 284 31.25 -5.99 1.87
N ILE A 285 31.85 -5.10 1.02
CA ILE A 285 31.90 -5.32 -0.42
C ILE A 285 33.15 -6.09 -0.89
N SER A 286 34.25 -6.12 -0.12
CA SER A 286 35.50 -6.77 -0.55
C SER A 286 35.45 -8.31 -0.59
N ARG A 287 34.37 -8.90 -0.07
CA ARG A 287 34.14 -10.35 -0.08
C ARG A 287 33.31 -10.81 -1.27
N TRP A 288 32.84 -9.87 -2.09
CA TRP A 288 32.00 -10.20 -3.24
C TRP A 288 32.86 -10.73 -4.39
N GLU A 289 32.39 -11.82 -4.98
CA GLU A 289 33.07 -12.55 -6.02
C GLU A 289 32.47 -12.28 -7.38
N PHE A 290 33.32 -12.01 -8.38
CA PHE A 290 32.89 -11.78 -9.77
C PHE A 290 32.53 -13.08 -10.49
N PRO A 291 31.63 -12.98 -11.52
CA PRO A 291 30.92 -11.77 -11.95
C PRO A 291 29.90 -11.30 -10.92
N LEU A 292 29.64 -10.00 -10.87
CA LEU A 292 28.59 -9.44 -10.04
C LEU A 292 27.31 -9.28 -10.85
N TYR A 293 26.24 -9.89 -10.36
CA TYR A 293 24.91 -9.88 -10.98
C TYR A 293 24.00 -8.90 -10.22
N PHE A 294 23.84 -7.67 -10.71
CA PHE A 294 22.94 -6.67 -10.14
C PHE A 294 21.53 -6.98 -10.58
N PHE A 295 20.69 -7.41 -9.67
CA PHE A 295 19.44 -8.06 -9.94
C PHE A 295 18.27 -7.41 -9.19
N ASP A 296 17.15 -7.23 -9.89
CA ASP A 296 15.91 -6.67 -9.35
C ASP A 296 14.68 -7.30 -10.01
N PHE A 297 13.60 -7.45 -9.23
CA PHE A 297 12.29 -7.93 -9.65
C PHE A 297 11.25 -6.83 -9.67
N GLU A 298 10.34 -6.88 -10.67
CA GLU A 298 9.04 -6.23 -10.59
C GLU A 298 7.94 -7.26 -10.40
N THR A 299 6.97 -6.93 -9.54
CA THR A 299 5.89 -7.84 -9.14
C THR A 299 4.53 -7.16 -9.20
N ILE A 300 3.49 -7.92 -9.58
CA ILE A 300 2.11 -7.54 -9.27
C ILE A 300 1.71 -8.07 -7.88
N PHE A 301 0.73 -7.41 -7.28
CA PHE A 301 0.23 -7.73 -5.94
C PHE A 301 -1.30 -7.78 -5.92
N PRO A 302 -1.92 -8.71 -6.66
CA PRO A 302 -3.35 -8.71 -6.88
C PRO A 302 -4.11 -9.21 -5.65
N ALA A 303 -5.21 -8.53 -5.30
CA ALA A 303 -6.14 -9.02 -4.29
C ALA A 303 -6.93 -10.24 -4.79
N ILE A 304 -7.18 -10.30 -6.10
CA ILE A 304 -7.81 -11.44 -6.78
C ILE A 304 -6.71 -12.17 -7.55
N PRO A 305 -6.34 -13.41 -7.17
CA PRO A 305 -5.26 -14.13 -7.82
C PRO A 305 -5.50 -14.35 -9.33
N VAL A 306 -4.51 -13.99 -10.16
CA VAL A 306 -4.58 -14.15 -11.62
C VAL A 306 -4.03 -15.48 -12.10
N LEU A 307 -3.14 -16.12 -11.34
CA LEU A 307 -2.57 -17.43 -11.66
C LEU A 307 -3.04 -18.49 -10.67
N ASP A 308 -3.19 -19.73 -11.14
CA ASP A 308 -3.39 -20.88 -10.27
C ASP A 308 -2.19 -21.08 -9.34
N VAL A 309 -2.44 -21.66 -8.16
CA VAL A 309 -1.45 -21.85 -7.11
C VAL A 309 -0.82 -20.52 -6.64
N THR A 310 -1.60 -19.43 -6.70
CA THR A 310 -1.27 -18.16 -6.05
C THR A 310 -2.37 -17.74 -5.09
N ARG A 311 -2.04 -16.82 -4.19
CA ARG A 311 -2.92 -16.34 -3.11
C ARG A 311 -3.27 -14.87 -3.30
N PRO A 312 -4.38 -14.41 -2.72
CA PRO A 312 -4.66 -12.99 -2.59
C PRO A 312 -3.48 -12.26 -1.94
N TYR A 313 -3.08 -11.13 -2.53
CA TYR A 313 -1.96 -10.31 -2.06
C TYR A 313 -0.60 -11.04 -2.04
N GLN A 314 -0.43 -12.07 -2.86
CA GLN A 314 0.89 -12.63 -3.11
C GLN A 314 1.62 -11.78 -4.14
N GLN A 315 2.90 -11.51 -3.88
CA GLN A 315 3.78 -10.89 -4.87
C GLN A 315 4.08 -11.89 -5.99
N VAL A 316 3.65 -11.57 -7.21
CA VAL A 316 3.87 -12.42 -8.39
C VAL A 316 4.82 -11.71 -9.32
N PRO A 317 6.07 -12.19 -9.50
CA PRO A 317 7.03 -11.57 -10.39
C PRO A 317 6.55 -11.62 -11.84
N PHE A 318 6.66 -10.51 -12.56
CA PHE A 318 6.36 -10.44 -13.97
C PHE A 318 7.54 -9.95 -14.82
N GLN A 319 8.53 -9.34 -14.17
CA GLN A 319 9.70 -8.76 -14.81
C GLN A 319 10.93 -8.91 -13.93
N TYR A 320 12.10 -9.02 -14.57
CA TYR A 320 13.38 -8.74 -13.92
C TYR A 320 14.34 -8.01 -14.85
N SER A 321 15.29 -7.34 -14.24
CA SER A 321 16.47 -6.77 -14.88
C SER A 321 17.74 -7.31 -14.23
N LEU A 322 18.80 -7.45 -15.01
CA LEU A 322 20.06 -8.04 -14.60
C LEU A 322 21.23 -7.38 -15.32
N HIS A 323 22.03 -6.56 -14.60
CA HIS A 323 23.32 -6.11 -15.07
C HIS A 323 24.41 -7.05 -14.58
N ILE A 324 25.29 -7.48 -15.47
CA ILE A 324 26.40 -8.38 -15.19
C ILE A 324 27.70 -7.61 -15.35
N LEU A 325 28.44 -7.43 -14.25
CA LEU A 325 29.74 -6.77 -14.22
C LEU A 325 30.84 -7.83 -14.05
N GLU A 326 31.68 -7.97 -15.05
CA GLU A 326 32.84 -8.85 -15.04
C GLU A 326 34.02 -8.22 -14.29
N GLU A 327 34.98 -9.00 -13.86
CA GLU A 327 36.16 -8.52 -13.13
C GLU A 327 37.02 -7.54 -13.96
N ASP A 328 37.02 -7.68 -15.28
CA ASP A 328 37.71 -6.75 -16.22
C ASP A 328 36.96 -5.43 -16.44
N GLY A 329 35.79 -5.26 -15.80
CA GLY A 329 34.96 -4.06 -15.90
C GLY A 329 33.95 -4.09 -17.05
N LYS A 330 33.86 -5.19 -17.83
CA LYS A 330 32.86 -5.32 -18.88
C LYS A 330 31.47 -5.43 -18.25
N LEU A 331 30.54 -4.57 -18.70
CA LEU A 331 29.14 -4.56 -18.27
C LEU A 331 28.24 -5.06 -19.40
N THR A 332 27.34 -5.98 -19.07
CA THR A 332 26.29 -6.47 -19.99
C THR A 332 24.94 -6.44 -19.30
N HIS A 333 23.86 -6.34 -20.07
CA HIS A 333 22.48 -6.30 -19.56
C HIS A 333 21.65 -7.46 -20.12
N LYS A 334 20.82 -8.03 -19.28
CA LYS A 334 19.81 -9.06 -19.58
C LYS A 334 18.52 -8.68 -18.89
N GLU A 335 17.42 -9.07 -19.49
CA GLU A 335 16.09 -8.75 -18.98
C GLU A 335 15.06 -9.81 -19.34
N PHE A 336 13.95 -9.79 -18.63
CA PHE A 336 12.75 -10.54 -18.93
C PHE A 336 11.53 -9.71 -18.56
N LEU A 337 10.53 -9.69 -19.41
CA LEU A 337 9.22 -9.14 -19.15
C LEU A 337 8.19 -10.13 -19.70
N ALA A 338 7.34 -10.64 -18.80
CA ALA A 338 6.24 -11.55 -19.17
C ALA A 338 5.25 -10.86 -20.13
N ASN A 339 4.56 -11.63 -20.94
CA ASN A 339 3.41 -11.11 -21.67
C ASN A 339 2.19 -11.13 -20.76
N PRO A 340 1.42 -10.03 -20.66
CA PRO A 340 0.20 -10.02 -19.87
C PRO A 340 -0.80 -11.12 -20.29
N GLU A 341 -0.83 -11.48 -21.57
CA GLU A 341 -1.68 -12.55 -22.11
C GLU A 341 -1.38 -13.91 -21.46
N ASP A 342 -0.13 -14.20 -21.10
CA ASP A 342 0.29 -15.48 -20.51
C ASP A 342 -0.37 -15.73 -19.14
N PHE A 343 -0.86 -14.68 -18.49
CA PHE A 343 -1.60 -14.77 -17.23
C PHE A 343 -3.05 -15.25 -17.41
N SER A 344 -3.58 -15.26 -18.62
CA SER A 344 -4.98 -15.60 -18.92
C SER A 344 -5.16 -16.74 -19.93
N ASN A 345 -4.14 -17.08 -20.72
CA ASN A 345 -4.23 -18.08 -21.79
C ASN A 345 -3.81 -19.50 -21.38
N GLY A 346 -3.47 -19.72 -20.09
CA GLY A 346 -3.02 -21.01 -19.57
C GLY A 346 -1.51 -21.27 -19.70
N GLU A 347 -0.75 -20.30 -20.23
CA GLU A 347 0.71 -20.30 -20.16
C GLU A 347 1.21 -20.09 -18.72
N ASN A 348 2.48 -20.34 -18.49
CA ASN A 348 3.07 -20.14 -17.19
C ASN A 348 4.24 -19.14 -17.25
N PRO A 349 3.97 -17.82 -17.13
CA PRO A 349 5.00 -16.79 -17.22
C PRO A 349 6.10 -16.95 -16.17
N LEU A 350 5.79 -17.50 -14.99
CA LEU A 350 6.80 -17.77 -13.95
C LEU A 350 7.75 -18.91 -14.37
N LYS A 351 7.26 -19.93 -15.08
CA LYS A 351 8.12 -20.99 -15.63
C LYS A 351 9.04 -20.45 -16.72
N GLN A 352 8.50 -19.60 -17.61
CA GLN A 352 9.31 -18.92 -18.64
C GLN A 352 10.42 -18.09 -18.03
N MET A 353 10.13 -17.37 -16.93
CA MET A 353 11.11 -16.60 -16.16
C MET A 353 12.23 -17.49 -15.60
N VAL A 354 11.89 -18.63 -14.99
CA VAL A 354 12.89 -19.57 -14.44
C VAL A 354 13.76 -20.15 -15.55
N GLU A 355 13.18 -20.50 -16.70
CA GLU A 355 13.96 -20.98 -17.87
C GLU A 355 14.90 -19.90 -18.44
N LYS A 356 14.52 -18.63 -18.30
CA LYS A 356 15.38 -17.51 -18.68
C LYS A 356 16.51 -17.29 -17.67
N PHE A 357 16.26 -17.46 -16.36
CA PHE A 357 17.30 -17.42 -15.32
C PHE A 357 18.42 -18.43 -15.60
N LYS A 358 18.09 -19.66 -15.97
CA LYS A 358 19.08 -20.70 -16.31
C LYS A 358 20.02 -20.29 -17.45
N LYS A 359 19.59 -19.38 -18.31
CA LYS A 359 20.40 -18.87 -19.44
C LYS A 359 21.20 -17.64 -19.06
N ASP A 360 20.70 -16.84 -18.11
CA ASP A 360 21.25 -15.54 -17.80
C ASP A 360 22.19 -15.55 -16.59
N PHE A 361 21.99 -16.46 -15.65
CA PHE A 361 22.87 -16.63 -14.48
C PHE A 361 23.91 -17.76 -14.72
N GLY A 362 25.17 -17.46 -14.47
CA GLY A 362 26.22 -18.48 -14.39
C GLY A 362 26.31 -19.13 -13.01
N ASP A 363 27.20 -20.12 -12.87
CA ASP A 363 27.34 -20.94 -11.65
C ASP A 363 28.14 -20.23 -10.54
N LYS A 364 28.77 -19.10 -10.80
CA LYS A 364 29.66 -18.37 -9.89
C LYS A 364 29.26 -16.90 -9.78
N GLY A 365 29.85 -16.24 -8.81
CA GLY A 365 29.69 -14.81 -8.60
C GLY A 365 28.52 -14.45 -7.70
N ASN A 366 28.53 -13.26 -7.12
CA ASN A 366 27.49 -12.80 -6.23
C ASN A 366 26.34 -12.11 -6.97
N ILE A 367 25.13 -12.29 -6.43
CA ILE A 367 23.91 -11.62 -6.87
C ILE A 367 23.69 -10.42 -5.96
N VAL A 368 23.89 -9.23 -6.50
CA VAL A 368 23.83 -7.96 -5.77
C VAL A 368 22.41 -7.40 -5.88
N THR A 369 21.78 -7.16 -4.75
CA THR A 369 20.44 -6.57 -4.66
C THR A 369 20.44 -5.30 -3.82
N TYR A 370 19.31 -4.61 -3.82
CA TYR A 370 19.07 -3.47 -2.92
C TYR A 370 17.85 -3.75 -2.04
N ASN A 371 18.05 -4.40 -0.89
CA ASN A 371 17.08 -5.04 0.00
C ASN A 371 16.85 -6.52 -0.34
N GLN A 372 17.86 -7.35 -0.12
CA GLN A 372 17.90 -8.79 -0.45
C GLN A 372 16.70 -9.61 0.01
N SER A 373 15.98 -9.17 1.03
CA SER A 373 14.86 -9.93 1.59
C SER A 373 13.72 -10.12 0.59
N PHE A 374 13.54 -9.17 -0.31
CA PHE A 374 12.51 -9.23 -1.33
C PHE A 374 12.85 -10.27 -2.40
N GLU A 375 14.03 -10.20 -3.00
CA GLU A 375 14.50 -11.11 -4.05
C GLU A 375 14.64 -12.53 -3.53
N ILE A 376 15.22 -12.71 -2.34
CA ILE A 376 15.34 -14.03 -1.69
C ILE A 376 13.98 -14.68 -1.51
N LEU A 377 12.97 -13.91 -1.07
CA LEU A 377 11.63 -14.45 -0.87
C LEU A 377 10.99 -14.88 -2.19
N ARG A 378 11.13 -14.06 -3.26
CA ARG A 378 10.61 -14.42 -4.59
C ARG A 378 11.30 -15.66 -5.16
N LEU A 379 12.61 -15.76 -5.07
CA LEU A 379 13.36 -16.94 -5.52
C LEU A 379 12.93 -18.21 -4.75
N LYS A 380 12.70 -18.12 -3.45
CA LYS A 380 12.21 -19.24 -2.64
C LYS A 380 10.79 -19.65 -3.00
N GLU A 381 9.90 -18.71 -3.29
CA GLU A 381 8.54 -18.99 -3.75
C GLU A 381 8.54 -19.67 -5.12
N LEU A 382 9.42 -19.24 -6.04
CA LEU A 382 9.63 -19.93 -7.31
C LEU A 382 10.16 -21.35 -7.12
N ALA A 383 11.11 -21.58 -6.17
CA ALA A 383 11.63 -22.89 -5.86
C ALA A 383 10.55 -23.83 -5.29
N GLN A 384 9.64 -23.31 -4.47
CA GLN A 384 8.50 -24.08 -3.96
C GLN A 384 7.49 -24.41 -5.08
N ARG A 385 7.29 -23.50 -6.01
CA ARG A 385 6.37 -23.67 -7.12
C ARG A 385 6.89 -24.64 -8.18
N PHE A 386 8.21 -24.68 -8.42
CA PHE A 386 8.90 -25.51 -9.40
C PHE A 386 9.96 -26.40 -8.72
N PRO A 387 9.53 -27.51 -8.07
CA PRO A 387 10.46 -28.40 -7.34
C PRO A 387 11.58 -28.96 -8.20
N GLU A 388 11.34 -29.16 -9.52
CA GLU A 388 12.34 -29.62 -10.49
C GLU A 388 13.49 -28.62 -10.70
N ASP A 389 13.29 -27.33 -10.39
CA ASP A 389 14.26 -26.26 -10.52
C ASP A 389 14.76 -25.75 -9.15
N ALA A 390 14.31 -26.37 -8.07
CA ALA A 390 14.55 -25.87 -6.72
C ALA A 390 16.04 -25.75 -6.37
N ASP A 391 16.85 -26.75 -6.72
CA ASP A 391 18.30 -26.72 -6.45
C ASP A 391 18.98 -25.54 -7.14
N PHE A 392 18.62 -25.27 -8.38
CA PHE A 392 19.12 -24.10 -9.11
C PHE A 392 18.68 -22.79 -8.45
N LEU A 393 17.42 -22.63 -8.12
CA LEU A 393 16.89 -21.42 -7.50
C LEU A 393 17.47 -21.17 -6.10
N TYR A 394 17.66 -22.23 -5.30
CA TYR A 394 18.33 -22.11 -4.00
C TYR A 394 19.82 -21.76 -4.17
N SER A 395 20.48 -22.25 -5.21
CA SER A 395 21.87 -21.85 -5.48
C SER A 395 22.02 -20.36 -5.79
N LEU A 396 20.97 -19.72 -6.40
CA LEU A 396 20.92 -18.26 -6.57
C LEU A 396 20.77 -17.57 -5.20
N VAL A 397 19.86 -18.06 -4.35
CA VAL A 397 19.63 -17.49 -3.00
C VAL A 397 20.92 -17.46 -2.16
N GLU A 398 21.74 -18.51 -2.20
CA GLU A 398 22.99 -18.60 -1.44
C GLU A 398 24.04 -17.55 -1.85
N ARG A 399 23.94 -17.04 -3.07
CA ARG A 399 24.90 -16.06 -3.63
C ARG A 399 24.42 -14.60 -3.47
N VAL A 400 23.22 -14.37 -2.93
CA VAL A 400 22.68 -13.01 -2.77
C VAL A 400 23.48 -12.23 -1.73
N VAL A 401 23.82 -10.99 -2.09
CA VAL A 401 24.46 -9.98 -1.23
C VAL A 401 23.71 -8.65 -1.39
N ASP A 402 23.83 -7.74 -0.42
CA ASP A 402 22.96 -6.57 -0.33
C ASP A 402 23.76 -5.27 -0.20
N LEU A 403 23.40 -4.27 -1.03
CA LEU A 403 23.97 -2.90 -0.95
C LEU A 403 23.28 -2.04 0.12
N LEU A 404 22.03 -2.29 0.44
CA LEU A 404 21.24 -1.48 1.38
C LEU A 404 21.91 -1.31 2.75
N PRO A 405 22.53 -2.35 3.38
CA PRO A 405 23.16 -2.22 4.69
C PRO A 405 24.23 -1.12 4.79
N VAL A 406 24.91 -0.78 3.69
CA VAL A 406 25.92 0.29 3.66
C VAL A 406 25.30 1.63 4.04
N PHE A 407 24.09 1.91 3.53
CA PHE A 407 23.38 3.16 3.74
C PHE A 407 22.42 3.07 4.95
N GLN A 408 21.74 1.94 5.11
CA GLN A 408 20.81 1.73 6.21
C GLN A 408 21.52 1.71 7.58
N GLY A 409 22.73 1.17 7.63
CA GLY A 409 23.59 1.16 8.82
C GLY A 409 24.24 2.52 9.12
N GLY A 410 24.17 3.46 8.19
CA GLY A 410 24.81 4.76 8.31
C GLY A 410 26.33 4.70 8.09
N TYR A 411 26.84 3.70 7.36
CA TYR A 411 28.26 3.64 6.99
C TYR A 411 28.60 4.60 5.85
N CYS A 412 27.58 4.95 5.05
CA CYS A 412 27.65 6.04 4.08
C CYS A 412 26.39 6.89 4.20
N TYR A 413 26.55 8.19 4.44
CA TYR A 413 25.45 9.14 4.56
C TYR A 413 25.76 10.46 3.88
N PHE A 414 24.82 10.95 3.08
CA PHE A 414 24.82 12.25 2.44
C PHE A 414 23.62 13.06 2.94
N PRO A 415 23.74 14.37 3.23
CA PRO A 415 22.58 15.19 3.65
C PRO A 415 21.40 15.10 2.69
N ALA A 416 21.66 14.99 1.38
CA ALA A 416 20.61 14.83 0.36
C ALA A 416 19.77 13.57 0.50
N MET A 417 20.23 12.53 1.21
CA MET A 417 19.45 11.32 1.53
C MET A 417 18.31 11.59 2.52
N LYS A 418 18.39 12.70 3.26
CA LYS A 418 17.43 13.05 4.32
C LYS A 418 17.27 11.88 5.32
N ASN A 419 16.05 11.31 5.42
CA ASN A 419 15.74 10.20 6.32
C ASN A 419 15.71 8.82 5.63
N SER A 420 16.00 8.75 4.33
CA SER A 420 15.86 7.53 3.53
C SER A 420 17.21 6.95 3.14
N ALA A 421 17.28 5.61 3.16
CA ALA A 421 18.39 4.86 2.57
C ALA A 421 17.93 4.08 1.32
N SER A 422 16.77 4.42 0.74
CA SER A 422 16.31 3.80 -0.50
C SER A 422 17.25 4.16 -1.67
N ILE A 423 17.26 3.33 -2.69
CA ILE A 423 18.07 3.57 -3.90
C ILE A 423 17.75 4.95 -4.52
N LYS A 424 16.47 5.35 -4.50
CA LYS A 424 15.98 6.66 -5.01
C LYS A 424 16.41 7.86 -4.19
N ALA A 425 16.82 7.66 -2.93
CA ALA A 425 17.39 8.71 -2.10
C ALA A 425 18.92 8.74 -2.19
N VAL A 426 19.57 7.58 -2.33
CA VAL A 426 21.02 7.44 -2.38
C VAL A 426 21.59 7.85 -3.74
N LEU A 427 20.95 7.40 -4.81
CA LEU A 427 21.46 7.60 -6.17
C LEU A 427 21.63 9.08 -6.55
N PRO A 428 20.65 9.98 -6.34
CA PRO A 428 20.82 11.41 -6.65
C PRO A 428 21.93 12.08 -5.84
N ALA A 429 22.23 11.59 -4.63
CA ALA A 429 23.34 12.11 -3.81
C ALA A 429 24.71 11.71 -4.36
N ILE A 430 24.80 10.62 -5.13
CA ILE A 430 26.03 10.06 -5.72
C ILE A 430 26.19 10.49 -7.17
N ALA A 431 25.10 10.44 -7.94
CA ALA A 431 25.05 10.72 -9.37
C ALA A 431 23.83 11.61 -9.69
N PRO A 432 23.90 12.94 -9.46
CA PRO A 432 22.78 13.85 -9.62
C PRO A 432 22.15 13.88 -11.03
N ASP A 433 22.96 13.58 -12.05
CA ASP A 433 22.51 13.56 -13.45
C ASP A 433 21.73 12.29 -13.80
N PHE A 434 21.73 11.28 -12.92
CA PHE A 434 21.02 10.02 -13.12
C PHE A 434 19.68 10.07 -12.39
N THR A 435 18.60 10.40 -13.10
CA THR A 435 17.28 10.64 -12.53
C THR A 435 16.23 9.69 -13.12
N TYR A 436 15.11 9.48 -12.40
CA TYR A 436 13.92 8.75 -12.86
C TYR A 436 12.87 9.68 -13.49
N GLU A 437 13.04 11.00 -13.37
CA GLU A 437 12.03 12.00 -13.75
C GLU A 437 11.65 11.98 -15.24
N ASN A 438 12.56 11.51 -16.09
CA ASN A 438 12.34 11.41 -17.53
C ASN A 438 11.66 10.09 -17.96
N LEU A 439 11.30 9.22 -17.02
CA LEU A 439 10.61 7.99 -17.29
C LEU A 439 9.09 8.19 -17.15
N GLU A 440 8.30 7.55 -18.00
CA GLU A 440 6.83 7.52 -17.84
C GLU A 440 6.44 6.68 -16.63
N VAL A 441 7.15 5.58 -16.37
CA VAL A 441 7.03 4.77 -15.15
C VAL A 441 8.14 5.19 -14.19
N GLN A 442 7.77 5.73 -13.02
CA GLN A 442 8.72 6.34 -12.09
C GLN A 442 8.87 5.56 -10.77
N ASP A 443 7.99 4.60 -10.51
CA ASP A 443 8.06 3.75 -9.31
C ASP A 443 7.46 2.37 -9.55
N GLY A 444 7.85 1.40 -8.69
CA GLY A 444 7.40 0.01 -8.79
C GLY A 444 5.90 -0.17 -8.56
N GLY A 445 5.23 0.74 -7.82
CA GLY A 445 3.78 0.73 -7.65
C GLY A 445 3.06 1.04 -8.97
N ALA A 446 3.54 2.06 -9.70
CA ALA A 446 3.04 2.39 -11.03
C ALA A 446 3.30 1.24 -12.03
N ALA A 447 4.52 0.66 -12.02
CA ALA A 447 4.86 -0.48 -12.86
C ALA A 447 3.92 -1.67 -12.61
N SER A 448 3.71 -2.03 -11.34
CA SER A 448 2.80 -3.09 -10.90
C SER A 448 1.36 -2.83 -11.35
N SER A 449 0.85 -1.62 -11.12
CA SER A 449 -0.53 -1.24 -11.47
C SER A 449 -0.78 -1.27 -12.98
N LEU A 450 0.12 -0.70 -13.78
CA LEU A 450 -0.01 -0.66 -15.23
C LEU A 450 0.06 -2.06 -15.84
N PHE A 451 1.00 -2.89 -15.39
CA PHE A 451 1.09 -4.28 -15.86
C PHE A 451 -0.15 -5.09 -15.47
N TYR A 452 -0.65 -4.93 -14.24
CA TYR A 452 -1.86 -5.62 -13.79
C TYR A 452 -3.10 -5.18 -14.58
N GLN A 453 -3.25 -3.88 -14.86
CA GLN A 453 -4.32 -3.36 -15.71
C GLN A 453 -4.26 -3.93 -17.13
N SER A 454 -3.07 -4.15 -17.70
CA SER A 454 -2.97 -4.76 -19.03
C SER A 454 -3.45 -6.22 -19.05
N ILE A 455 -3.26 -6.98 -17.96
CA ILE A 455 -3.84 -8.32 -17.82
C ILE A 455 -5.37 -8.25 -17.82
N GLU A 456 -5.95 -7.34 -17.03
CA GLU A 456 -7.39 -7.22 -16.84
C GLU A 456 -8.13 -6.72 -18.08
N ASN A 457 -7.56 -5.73 -18.76
CA ASN A 457 -8.17 -5.10 -19.92
C ASN A 457 -7.95 -5.88 -21.23
N GLY A 458 -7.17 -6.98 -21.19
CA GLY A 458 -6.80 -7.71 -22.38
C GLY A 458 -5.95 -6.89 -23.37
N ASN A 459 -5.29 -5.82 -22.90
CA ASN A 459 -4.43 -4.98 -23.73
C ASN A 459 -2.99 -5.51 -23.71
N PHE A 460 -2.75 -6.56 -24.50
CA PHE A 460 -1.50 -7.31 -24.48
C PHE A 460 -0.42 -6.77 -25.43
N THR A 461 -0.75 -5.78 -26.27
CA THR A 461 0.09 -5.32 -27.38
C THR A 461 0.57 -3.87 -27.27
N ASP A 462 0.52 -3.29 -26.08
CA ASP A 462 1.01 -1.92 -25.86
C ASP A 462 2.55 -1.92 -25.80
N GLU A 463 3.16 -1.71 -26.97
CA GLU A 463 4.63 -1.65 -27.10
C GLU A 463 5.24 -0.49 -26.28
N ASN A 464 4.54 0.62 -26.14
CA ASN A 464 5.00 1.75 -25.36
C ASN A 464 5.07 1.42 -23.86
N LEU A 465 4.01 0.79 -23.34
CA LEU A 465 4.00 0.32 -21.96
C LEU A 465 5.15 -0.69 -21.72
N ARG A 466 5.32 -1.64 -22.66
CA ARG A 466 6.39 -2.65 -22.58
C ARG A 466 7.77 -1.99 -22.51
N GLU A 467 8.05 -1.03 -23.38
CA GLU A 467 9.32 -0.30 -23.41
C GLU A 467 9.57 0.48 -22.11
N ASN A 468 8.53 1.13 -21.58
CA ASN A 468 8.63 1.92 -20.35
C ASN A 468 8.89 1.05 -19.11
N LEU A 469 8.24 -0.12 -19.02
CA LEU A 469 8.50 -1.09 -17.95
C LEU A 469 9.94 -1.63 -18.02
N LEU A 470 10.43 -1.99 -19.21
CA LEU A 470 11.81 -2.45 -19.39
C LEU A 470 12.81 -1.37 -18.98
N LYS A 471 12.66 -0.13 -19.45
CA LYS A 471 13.53 1.01 -19.10
C LYS A 471 13.55 1.31 -17.60
N TYR A 472 12.39 1.19 -16.93
CA TYR A 472 12.30 1.44 -15.51
C TYR A 472 13.12 0.42 -14.71
N CYS A 473 12.90 -0.89 -14.92
CA CYS A 473 13.60 -1.94 -14.20
C CYS A 473 15.11 -2.01 -14.58
N GLU A 474 15.48 -1.73 -15.83
CA GLU A 474 16.89 -1.57 -16.25
C GLU A 474 17.57 -0.47 -15.44
N ARG A 475 16.87 0.65 -15.21
CA ARG A 475 17.43 1.78 -14.49
C ARG A 475 17.72 1.45 -13.02
N ASP A 476 16.88 0.64 -12.37
CA ASP A 476 17.09 0.23 -10.98
C ASP A 476 18.35 -0.64 -10.83
N THR A 477 18.58 -1.60 -11.73
CA THR A 477 19.80 -2.41 -11.70
C THR A 477 21.04 -1.64 -12.11
N LEU A 478 20.95 -0.71 -13.06
CA LEU A 478 22.07 0.19 -13.44
C LEU A 478 22.42 1.14 -12.29
N ALA A 479 21.43 1.61 -11.53
CA ALA A 479 21.66 2.42 -10.33
C ALA A 479 22.50 1.67 -9.29
N MET A 480 22.25 0.37 -9.08
CA MET A 480 23.07 -0.45 -8.17
C MET A 480 24.52 -0.56 -8.66
N VAL A 481 24.76 -0.71 -9.98
CA VAL A 481 26.10 -0.70 -10.56
C VAL A 481 26.82 0.62 -10.26
N ILE A 482 26.16 1.75 -10.49
CA ILE A 482 26.73 3.09 -10.23
C ILE A 482 27.08 3.26 -8.75
N ILE A 483 26.19 2.86 -7.85
CA ILE A 483 26.43 2.92 -6.40
C ILE A 483 27.62 2.04 -6.02
N TYR A 484 27.68 0.80 -6.50
CA TYR A 484 28.79 -0.11 -6.24
C TYR A 484 30.13 0.47 -6.71
N GLN A 485 30.20 0.95 -7.96
CA GLN A 485 31.41 1.55 -8.52
C GLN A 485 31.88 2.79 -7.74
N PHE A 486 30.91 3.61 -7.30
CA PHE A 486 31.20 4.74 -6.42
C PHE A 486 31.84 4.28 -5.10
N LEU A 487 31.26 3.29 -4.44
CA LEU A 487 31.76 2.77 -3.17
C LEU A 487 33.18 2.17 -3.33
N VAL A 488 33.40 1.36 -4.38
CA VAL A 488 34.74 0.81 -4.69
C VAL A 488 35.76 1.90 -4.87
N LYS A 489 35.46 2.95 -5.64
CA LYS A 489 36.36 4.11 -5.85
C LYS A 489 36.70 4.85 -4.56
N LYS A 490 35.79 4.85 -3.57
CA LYS A 490 35.99 5.57 -2.29
C LYS A 490 36.80 4.79 -1.25
N ILE A 491 36.88 3.46 -1.38
CA ILE A 491 37.59 2.58 -0.43
C ILE A 491 38.89 2.03 -1.00
N SER A 492 39.17 2.27 -2.30
CA SER A 492 40.48 2.01 -2.94
C SER A 492 41.49 3.07 -2.52
#